data_27f677b2b178a9b89afb7cd2e28d7a10
#
_entry.id   27f677b2b178a9b89afb7cd2e28d7a10
#
_cell.length_a   1.000
_cell.length_b   1.000
_cell.length_c   1.000
_cell.angle_alpha   90.00
_cell.angle_beta   90.00
_cell.angle_gamma   90.00
#
_symmetry.space_group_name_H-M   'P 1'
#
loop_
_entity.id
_entity.type
_entity.pdbx_description
1 polymer ?
#
loop_
_entity_poly.entity_id
_entity_poly.type
_entity_poly.pdbx_seq_one_letter_code
_entity_poly.pdbx_strand_id
1 'polypeptide(L)'
;MMRSLALVLAACGSVIAAAPASADWRSQYRELGFGVIPVETQTQAMASFEAFIPYASQKLGVPVRLFTASDFIGVNNALIAKQIHFAWSSSSAMAGSWLECRCVEPIVAALDKDGNLGYNAVLIVRADSPFQTVDDLKGKIVARTEPNSQSGFLVPTIEFAKMGKPVDRFFNSPVSGGHTQSVLGVLNGTYDAAFTWTTRGDGYGQIRTMIDKGMLRRDQIRVIWESDLVPAPPVIVHRDMPADLKETLIEFFVNLHRDRPDLARAVAHGETQGFVRVDLTKYESTIESRRMLRDARRRGG
;
A
#
# COMPACT_ATOMS: atom_id res chain seq x y z
N MET A 1 6.54 -86.87 28.90
CA MET A 1 7.19 -85.56 29.06
C MET A 1 6.69 -84.65 27.98
N MET A 2 5.70 -83.84 28.26
CA MET A 2 5.13 -82.82 27.32
C MET A 2 5.50 -81.43 27.84
N ARG A 3 6.27 -80.68 27.08
CA ARG A 3 6.60 -79.24 27.36
C ARG A 3 5.61 -78.36 26.67
N SER A 4 4.76 -77.65 27.46
CA SER A 4 3.84 -76.64 26.96
C SER A 4 4.63 -75.34 26.68
N LEU A 5 4.50 -74.85 25.44
CA LEU A 5 5.10 -73.60 24.98
C LEU A 5 4.00 -72.48 25.16
N ALA A 6 4.22 -71.58 26.06
CA ALA A 6 3.34 -70.39 26.24
C ALA A 6 3.74 -69.28 25.25
N LEU A 7 2.82 -68.88 24.36
CA LEU A 7 2.99 -67.76 23.47
C LEU A 7 2.57 -66.45 24.19
N VAL A 8 3.51 -65.54 24.39
CA VAL A 8 3.25 -64.19 24.91
C VAL A 8 2.99 -63.26 23.71
N LEU A 9 1.76 -62.85 23.48
CA LEU A 9 1.43 -61.77 22.56
C LEU A 9 1.72 -60.41 23.19
N ALA A 10 2.75 -59.70 22.69
CA ALA A 10 3.01 -58.31 23.02
C ALA A 10 2.14 -57.42 22.15
N ALA A 11 1.09 -56.80 22.74
CA ALA A 11 0.28 -55.79 22.09
C ALA A 11 1.03 -54.42 22.09
N CYS A 12 1.60 -54.04 20.93
CA CYS A 12 2.12 -52.72 20.69
C CYS A 12 0.95 -51.73 20.54
N GLY A 13 0.58 -51.02 21.61
CA GLY A 13 -0.33 -49.90 21.57
C GLY A 13 0.33 -48.68 20.91
N SER A 14 -0.08 -48.35 19.68
CA SER A 14 0.34 -47.11 19.01
C SER A 14 -0.33 -45.94 19.70
N VAL A 15 0.43 -45.17 20.48
CA VAL A 15 -0.01 -43.87 21.03
C VAL A 15 0.02 -42.87 19.87
N ILE A 16 -1.15 -42.61 19.29
CA ILE A 16 -1.33 -41.47 18.37
C ILE A 16 -1.24 -40.21 19.19
N ALA A 17 -0.09 -39.54 19.20
CA ALA A 17 0.06 -38.22 19.75
C ALA A 17 -0.79 -37.25 18.91
N ALA A 18 -1.94 -36.83 19.43
CA ALA A 18 -2.72 -35.73 18.86
C ALA A 18 -1.84 -34.48 18.86
N ALA A 19 -1.52 -33.95 17.67
CA ALA A 19 -0.87 -32.64 17.58
C ALA A 19 -1.75 -31.62 18.31
N PRO A 20 -1.18 -30.72 19.13
CA PRO A 20 -1.95 -29.69 19.80
C PRO A 20 -2.69 -28.89 18.72
N ALA A 21 -4.01 -28.82 18.83
CA ALA A 21 -4.81 -27.93 18.00
C ALA A 21 -4.24 -26.51 18.21
N SER A 22 -3.77 -25.89 17.13
CA SER A 22 -3.36 -24.49 17.16
C SER A 22 -4.50 -23.67 17.79
N ALA A 23 -4.20 -22.99 18.90
CA ALA A 23 -5.23 -22.15 19.53
C ALA A 23 -5.69 -21.11 18.50
N ASP A 24 -7.00 -21.00 18.29
CA ASP A 24 -7.57 -20.02 17.36
C ASP A 24 -7.01 -18.63 17.70
N TRP A 25 -6.41 -17.96 16.72
CA TRP A 25 -5.82 -16.64 16.89
C TRP A 25 -6.79 -15.63 17.53
N ARG A 26 -8.11 -15.84 17.40
CA ARG A 26 -9.15 -15.00 18.01
C ARG A 26 -9.13 -15.03 19.54
N SER A 27 -8.53 -16.04 20.13
CA SER A 27 -8.30 -16.09 21.59
C SER A 27 -7.27 -15.06 22.05
N GLN A 28 -6.30 -14.71 21.20
CA GLN A 28 -5.22 -13.75 21.46
C GLN A 28 -5.58 -12.35 20.95
N TYR A 29 -6.25 -12.26 19.79
CA TYR A 29 -6.60 -11.00 19.12
C TYR A 29 -8.11 -10.75 19.22
N ARG A 30 -8.53 -10.08 20.33
CA ARG A 30 -9.94 -9.75 20.58
C ARG A 30 -10.46 -8.61 19.71
N GLU A 31 -9.58 -7.86 19.09
CA GLU A 31 -9.82 -6.75 18.19
C GLU A 31 -8.63 -6.64 17.20
N LEU A 32 -8.91 -6.19 15.98
CA LEU A 32 -7.87 -5.93 14.98
C LEU A 32 -7.87 -4.45 14.58
N GLY A 33 -6.69 -3.81 14.63
CA GLY A 33 -6.47 -2.47 14.07
C GLY A 33 -6.09 -2.58 12.60
N PHE A 34 -6.81 -1.85 11.74
CA PHE A 34 -6.49 -1.67 10.32
C PHE A 34 -6.00 -0.26 10.07
N GLY A 35 -4.74 -0.12 9.69
CA GLY A 35 -4.13 1.16 9.35
C GLY A 35 -4.30 1.51 7.87
N VAL A 36 -4.55 2.79 7.59
CA VAL A 36 -4.61 3.33 6.22
C VAL A 36 -3.76 4.58 6.13
N ILE A 37 -2.80 4.60 5.19
CA ILE A 37 -1.96 5.78 4.96
C ILE A 37 -2.81 6.95 4.42
N PRO A 38 -2.51 8.20 4.81
CA PRO A 38 -3.32 9.36 4.46
C PRO A 38 -3.04 9.85 3.03
N VAL A 39 -3.51 9.13 2.00
CA VAL A 39 -3.49 9.59 0.60
C VAL A 39 -4.53 10.69 0.35
N GLU A 40 -5.50 10.79 1.20
CA GLU A 40 -6.58 11.78 1.26
C GLU A 40 -6.71 12.35 2.68
N THR A 41 -7.65 13.28 2.90
CA THR A 41 -7.91 13.80 4.25
C THR A 41 -8.46 12.70 5.17
N GLN A 42 -8.26 12.83 6.47
CA GLN A 42 -8.76 11.87 7.45
C GLN A 42 -10.29 11.66 7.33
N THR A 43 -11.06 12.74 7.15
CA THR A 43 -12.52 12.65 6.97
C THR A 43 -12.89 11.85 5.73
N GLN A 44 -12.17 12.06 4.62
CA GLN A 44 -12.40 11.30 3.38
C GLN A 44 -12.03 9.82 3.54
N ALA A 45 -10.91 9.53 4.21
CA ALA A 45 -10.52 8.15 4.50
C ALA A 45 -11.57 7.45 5.38
N MET A 46 -12.04 8.11 6.45
CA MET A 46 -13.11 7.56 7.30
C MET A 46 -14.37 7.23 6.48
N ALA A 47 -14.83 8.15 5.63
CA ALA A 47 -15.99 7.91 4.77
C ALA A 47 -15.77 6.76 3.76
N SER A 48 -14.57 6.66 3.18
CA SER A 48 -14.22 5.60 2.21
C SER A 48 -14.25 4.20 2.83
N PHE A 49 -13.95 4.08 4.13
CA PHE A 49 -13.90 2.81 4.84
C PHE A 49 -15.12 2.54 5.76
N GLU A 50 -16.12 3.43 5.77
CA GLU A 50 -17.32 3.31 6.62
C GLU A 50 -18.03 1.96 6.46
N ALA A 51 -18.24 1.51 5.23
CA ALA A 51 -18.89 0.22 4.95
C ALA A 51 -17.92 -0.97 5.04
N PHE A 52 -16.62 -0.75 4.83
CA PHE A 52 -15.60 -1.80 4.88
C PHE A 52 -15.38 -2.33 6.31
N ILE A 53 -15.28 -1.46 7.30
CA ILE A 53 -14.96 -1.84 8.68
C ILE A 53 -15.96 -2.79 9.30
N PRO A 54 -17.30 -2.54 9.24
CA PRO A 54 -18.30 -3.50 9.73
C PRO A 54 -18.25 -4.85 8.99
N TYR A 55 -18.07 -4.83 7.67
CA TYR A 55 -17.94 -6.04 6.88
C TYR A 55 -16.70 -6.86 7.27
N ALA A 56 -15.53 -6.20 7.40
CA ALA A 56 -14.31 -6.86 7.85
C ALA A 56 -14.49 -7.46 9.26
N SER A 57 -15.11 -6.72 10.18
CA SER A 57 -15.41 -7.22 11.52
C SER A 57 -16.28 -8.48 11.49
N GLN A 58 -17.34 -8.48 10.68
CA GLN A 58 -18.22 -9.64 10.51
C GLN A 58 -17.48 -10.85 9.94
N LYS A 59 -16.68 -10.65 8.88
CA LYS A 59 -15.98 -11.74 8.18
C LYS A 59 -14.83 -12.31 9.00
N LEU A 60 -14.10 -11.47 9.73
CA LEU A 60 -12.98 -11.90 10.56
C LEU A 60 -13.43 -12.45 11.93
N GLY A 61 -14.67 -12.17 12.34
CA GLY A 61 -15.24 -12.67 13.60
C GLY A 61 -14.71 -11.95 14.84
N VAL A 62 -14.04 -10.81 14.69
CA VAL A 62 -13.60 -9.91 15.76
C VAL A 62 -13.81 -8.45 15.32
N PRO A 63 -13.99 -7.50 16.23
CA PRO A 63 -14.05 -6.09 15.89
C PRO A 63 -12.81 -5.65 15.11
N VAL A 64 -13.00 -4.90 14.02
CA VAL A 64 -11.95 -4.21 13.29
C VAL A 64 -12.10 -2.71 13.52
N ARG A 65 -11.02 -2.01 13.83
CA ARG A 65 -11.01 -0.56 13.98
C ARG A 65 -10.09 0.09 12.95
N LEU A 66 -10.58 1.15 12.32
CA LEU A 66 -9.77 1.96 11.41
C LEU A 66 -8.80 2.84 12.21
N PHE A 67 -7.55 2.83 11.79
CA PHE A 67 -6.49 3.69 12.30
C PHE A 67 -5.95 4.56 11.16
N THR A 68 -5.81 5.85 11.41
CA THR A 68 -5.16 6.81 10.51
C THR A 68 -4.11 7.61 11.28
N ALA A 69 -3.10 8.12 10.60
CA ALA A 69 -2.06 8.98 11.16
C ALA A 69 -1.93 10.26 10.31
N SER A 70 -1.12 11.20 10.75
CA SER A 70 -0.84 12.45 10.01
C SER A 70 0.00 12.25 8.75
N ASP A 71 0.76 11.16 8.70
CA ASP A 71 1.65 10.82 7.61
C ASP A 71 1.77 9.29 7.42
N PHE A 72 2.43 8.88 6.34
CA PHE A 72 2.57 7.47 5.95
C PHE A 72 3.40 6.68 6.96
N ILE A 73 4.45 7.28 7.51
CA ILE A 73 5.32 6.57 8.45
C ILE A 73 4.66 6.36 9.81
N GLY A 74 3.77 7.26 10.23
CA GLY A 74 2.99 7.12 11.45
C GLY A 74 2.13 5.86 11.47
N VAL A 75 1.50 5.51 10.32
CA VAL A 75 0.75 4.25 10.18
C VAL A 75 1.69 3.04 10.28
N ASN A 76 2.82 3.07 9.59
CA ASN A 76 3.78 1.98 9.64
C ASN A 76 4.43 1.82 11.02
N ASN A 77 4.71 2.91 11.72
CA ASN A 77 5.22 2.88 13.09
C ASN A 77 4.22 2.27 14.07
N ALA A 78 2.93 2.58 13.91
CA ALA A 78 1.88 1.93 14.71
C ALA A 78 1.84 0.41 14.47
N LEU A 79 2.07 -0.05 13.22
CA LEU A 79 2.19 -1.47 12.91
C LEU A 79 3.44 -2.10 13.52
N ILE A 80 4.61 -1.44 13.39
CA ILE A 80 5.88 -1.89 13.99
C ILE A 80 5.76 -2.01 15.51
N ALA A 81 5.10 -1.04 16.14
CA ALA A 81 4.83 -1.02 17.58
C ALA A 81 3.70 -1.99 18.00
N LYS A 82 3.11 -2.74 17.05
CA LYS A 82 2.00 -3.68 17.27
C LYS A 82 0.74 -3.01 17.88
N GLN A 83 0.58 -1.70 17.66
CA GLN A 83 -0.64 -0.95 18.04
C GLN A 83 -1.79 -1.20 17.07
N ILE A 84 -1.45 -1.53 15.82
CA ILE A 84 -2.36 -2.03 14.79
C ILE A 84 -1.83 -3.35 14.24
N HIS A 85 -2.66 -4.08 13.50
CA HIS A 85 -2.36 -5.47 13.14
C HIS A 85 -2.06 -5.63 11.65
N PHE A 86 -2.74 -4.87 10.80
CA PHE A 86 -2.48 -4.84 9.38
C PHE A 86 -2.71 -3.41 8.85
N ALA A 87 -2.06 -3.07 7.74
CA ALA A 87 -2.18 -1.73 7.17
C ALA A 87 -2.10 -1.74 5.64
N TRP A 88 -2.91 -0.92 4.99
CA TRP A 88 -2.69 -0.53 3.61
C TRP A 88 -1.60 0.56 3.59
N SER A 89 -0.49 0.27 2.89
CA SER A 89 0.71 1.11 2.91
C SER A 89 1.23 1.38 1.50
N SER A 90 2.03 2.42 1.32
CA SER A 90 2.77 2.58 0.07
C SER A 90 3.94 1.61 0.00
N SER A 91 4.30 1.17 -1.22
CA SER A 91 5.48 0.31 -1.43
C SER A 91 6.75 0.95 -0.88
N SER A 92 6.89 2.27 -1.02
CA SER A 92 8.03 3.04 -0.51
C SER A 92 8.06 3.11 1.01
N ALA A 93 6.92 3.37 1.68
CA ALA A 93 6.83 3.40 3.14
C ALA A 93 7.12 2.01 3.73
N MET A 94 6.52 0.96 3.15
CA MET A 94 6.80 -0.43 3.53
C MET A 94 8.29 -0.76 3.39
N ALA A 95 8.92 -0.41 2.26
CA ALA A 95 10.35 -0.65 2.03
C ALA A 95 11.23 0.10 3.03
N GLY A 96 10.86 1.34 3.39
CA GLY A 96 11.53 2.10 4.45
C GLY A 96 11.48 1.39 5.79
N SER A 97 10.29 1.02 6.24
CA SER A 97 10.07 0.29 7.49
C SER A 97 10.80 -1.07 7.50
N TRP A 98 10.76 -1.80 6.39
CA TRP A 98 11.49 -3.06 6.27
C TRP A 98 13.01 -2.87 6.37
N LEU A 99 13.57 -1.79 5.81
CA LEU A 99 15.00 -1.48 5.93
C LEU A 99 15.42 -1.14 7.36
N GLU A 100 14.51 -0.60 8.17
CA GLU A 100 14.77 -0.27 9.58
C GLU A 100 14.71 -1.49 10.49
N CYS A 101 13.60 -2.22 10.47
CA CYS A 101 13.35 -3.26 11.46
C CYS A 101 13.37 -4.68 10.92
N ARG A 102 13.28 -4.92 9.61
CA ARG A 102 13.06 -6.24 9.02
C ARG A 102 11.84 -6.97 9.58
N CYS A 103 10.90 -6.22 10.19
CA CYS A 103 9.77 -6.75 10.94
C CYS A 103 8.40 -6.59 10.26
N VAL A 104 8.33 -5.97 9.09
CA VAL A 104 7.10 -5.85 8.29
C VAL A 104 7.20 -6.69 7.02
N GLU A 105 6.08 -7.20 6.55
CA GLU A 105 5.99 -7.94 5.28
C GLU A 105 4.68 -7.64 4.57
N PRO A 106 4.70 -7.59 3.22
CA PRO A 106 3.49 -7.47 2.42
C PRO A 106 2.80 -8.84 2.32
N ILE A 107 1.46 -8.85 2.32
CA ILE A 107 0.67 -10.08 2.21
C ILE A 107 -0.23 -10.12 0.98
N VAL A 108 -0.85 -9.00 0.62
CA VAL A 108 -1.68 -8.88 -0.59
C VAL A 108 -1.52 -7.50 -1.21
N ALA A 109 -1.79 -7.40 -2.51
CA ALA A 109 -1.94 -6.13 -3.22
C ALA A 109 -3.04 -6.24 -4.28
N ALA A 110 -3.63 -5.10 -4.65
CA ALA A 110 -4.69 -5.06 -5.64
C ALA A 110 -4.12 -5.14 -7.06
N LEU A 111 -4.81 -5.86 -7.93
CA LEU A 111 -4.66 -5.76 -9.38
C LEU A 111 -5.46 -4.56 -9.90
N ASP A 112 -4.98 -3.89 -10.93
CA ASP A 112 -5.79 -2.91 -11.65
C ASP A 112 -6.91 -3.58 -12.47
N LYS A 113 -7.72 -2.79 -13.20
CA LYS A 113 -8.80 -3.31 -14.05
C LYS A 113 -8.31 -4.22 -15.19
N ASP A 114 -7.05 -4.12 -15.58
CA ASP A 114 -6.43 -4.88 -16.67
C ASP A 114 -5.60 -6.08 -16.15
N GLY A 115 -5.59 -6.31 -14.83
CA GLY A 115 -4.89 -7.42 -14.18
C GLY A 115 -3.41 -7.13 -13.88
N ASN A 116 -2.94 -5.89 -13.98
CA ASN A 116 -1.56 -5.54 -13.66
C ASN A 116 -1.38 -5.36 -12.15
N LEU A 117 -0.26 -5.84 -11.63
CA LEU A 117 0.13 -5.64 -10.23
C LEU A 117 1.00 -4.39 -10.09
N GLY A 118 0.44 -3.24 -10.44
CA GLY A 118 1.18 -1.99 -10.40
C GLY A 118 0.37 -0.80 -10.92
N TYR A 119 1.01 0.36 -10.91
CA TYR A 119 0.45 1.65 -11.32
C TYR A 119 1.57 2.58 -11.79
N ASN A 120 1.22 3.77 -12.30
CA ASN A 120 2.18 4.74 -12.80
C ASN A 120 2.24 5.98 -11.91
N ALA A 121 3.44 6.45 -11.60
CA ALA A 121 3.64 7.81 -11.14
C ALA A 121 3.47 8.75 -12.33
N VAL A 122 2.76 9.86 -12.12
CA VAL A 122 2.52 10.84 -13.18
C VAL A 122 2.82 12.25 -12.70
N LEU A 123 3.25 13.10 -13.64
CA LEU A 123 3.36 14.54 -13.44
C LEU A 123 2.19 15.21 -14.20
N ILE A 124 1.35 15.91 -13.45
CA ILE A 124 0.17 16.59 -13.98
C ILE A 124 0.36 18.10 -13.95
N VAL A 125 -0.27 18.75 -14.93
CA VAL A 125 -0.47 20.20 -15.02
C VAL A 125 -1.94 20.50 -15.23
N ARG A 126 -2.38 21.75 -15.06
CA ARG A 126 -3.71 22.16 -15.52
C ARG A 126 -3.79 22.02 -17.04
N ALA A 127 -4.95 21.61 -17.53
CA ALA A 127 -5.17 21.42 -18.97
C ALA A 127 -5.02 22.70 -19.79
N ASP A 128 -5.40 23.84 -19.20
CA ASP A 128 -5.32 25.18 -19.82
C ASP A 128 -3.95 25.87 -19.63
N SER A 129 -2.99 25.23 -18.93
CA SER A 129 -1.64 25.78 -18.75
C SER A 129 -0.81 25.72 -20.03
N PRO A 130 0.19 26.60 -20.17
CA PRO A 130 1.09 26.57 -21.35
C PRO A 130 2.07 25.40 -21.33
N PHE A 131 2.21 24.68 -20.20
CA PHE A 131 3.21 23.63 -20.01
C PHE A 131 2.82 22.35 -20.75
N GLN A 132 3.62 21.94 -21.74
CA GLN A 132 3.40 20.76 -22.57
C GLN A 132 4.39 19.63 -22.24
N THR A 133 5.59 20.01 -21.77
CA THR A 133 6.70 19.11 -21.53
C THR A 133 7.29 19.33 -20.13
N VAL A 134 8.10 18.38 -19.67
CA VAL A 134 8.86 18.51 -18.41
C VAL A 134 9.79 19.73 -18.44
N ASP A 135 10.37 20.04 -19.61
CA ASP A 135 11.31 21.16 -19.73
C ASP A 135 10.68 22.53 -19.53
N ASP A 136 9.40 22.69 -19.84
CA ASP A 136 8.64 23.93 -19.61
C ASP A 136 8.49 24.24 -18.11
N LEU A 137 8.68 23.24 -17.26
CA LEU A 137 8.58 23.36 -15.81
C LEU A 137 9.90 23.70 -15.10
N LYS A 138 11.00 23.94 -15.83
CA LYS A 138 12.26 24.33 -15.20
C LYS A 138 12.10 25.58 -14.33
N GLY A 139 12.46 25.45 -13.03
CA GLY A 139 12.31 26.52 -12.03
C GLY A 139 10.87 26.80 -11.57
N LYS A 140 9.87 26.05 -12.07
CA LYS A 140 8.46 26.20 -11.69
C LYS A 140 8.16 25.48 -10.37
N ILE A 141 6.99 25.76 -9.79
CA ILE A 141 6.55 25.17 -8.53
C ILE A 141 5.91 23.79 -8.85
N VAL A 142 6.65 22.73 -8.58
CA VAL A 142 6.22 21.35 -8.83
C VAL A 142 6.10 20.59 -7.51
N ALA A 143 4.89 20.36 -7.04
CA ALA A 143 4.66 19.73 -5.75
C ALA A 143 5.00 18.23 -5.79
N ARG A 144 5.75 17.79 -4.77
CA ARG A 144 5.81 16.38 -4.35
C ARG A 144 4.80 16.13 -3.25
N THR A 145 4.37 14.88 -3.06
CA THR A 145 3.43 14.55 -2.01
C THR A 145 4.13 14.43 -0.65
N GLU A 146 4.24 13.27 -0.09
CA GLU A 146 4.81 12.94 1.22
C GLU A 146 6.10 12.14 1.00
N PRO A 147 7.19 12.34 1.79
CA PRO A 147 8.52 11.73 1.55
C PRO A 147 8.54 10.19 1.50
N ASN A 148 7.54 9.51 2.05
CA ASN A 148 7.39 8.05 1.99
C ASN A 148 6.42 7.60 0.88
N SER A 149 5.90 8.52 0.07
CA SER A 149 5.12 8.17 -1.12
C SER A 149 6.00 7.54 -2.20
N GLN A 150 5.51 6.46 -2.81
CA GLN A 150 6.17 5.82 -3.95
C GLN A 150 6.15 6.74 -5.17
N SER A 151 4.96 7.10 -5.64
CA SER A 151 4.72 7.84 -6.89
C SER A 151 4.84 9.35 -6.76
N GLY A 152 4.56 9.89 -5.57
CA GLY A 152 4.63 11.33 -5.37
C GLY A 152 6.01 11.82 -4.88
N PHE A 153 6.93 10.90 -4.57
CA PHE A 153 8.25 11.30 -4.07
C PHE A 153 9.39 10.39 -4.56
N LEU A 154 9.38 9.09 -4.24
CA LEU A 154 10.53 8.21 -4.49
C LEU A 154 10.81 8.06 -5.98
N VAL A 155 9.83 7.64 -6.76
CA VAL A 155 9.96 7.43 -8.20
C VAL A 155 10.35 8.71 -8.93
N PRO A 156 9.67 9.86 -8.73
CA PRO A 156 10.11 11.12 -9.31
C PRO A 156 11.54 11.49 -8.95
N THR A 157 11.95 11.33 -7.68
CA THR A 157 13.31 11.66 -7.26
C THR A 157 14.37 10.87 -8.04
N ILE A 158 14.12 9.56 -8.25
CA ILE A 158 15.07 8.68 -8.93
C ILE A 158 15.03 8.88 -10.45
N GLU A 159 13.83 8.87 -11.04
CA GLU A 159 13.70 8.94 -12.50
C GLU A 159 14.16 10.29 -13.05
N PHE A 160 13.83 11.39 -12.39
CA PHE A 160 14.28 12.71 -12.81
C PHE A 160 15.80 12.90 -12.61
N ALA A 161 16.39 12.28 -11.59
CA ALA A 161 17.86 12.26 -11.45
C ALA A 161 18.53 11.50 -12.60
N LYS A 162 17.97 10.34 -13.02
CA LYS A 162 18.45 9.59 -14.21
C LYS A 162 18.33 10.39 -15.50
N MET A 163 17.29 11.21 -15.62
CA MET A 163 17.08 12.11 -16.76
C MET A 163 18.01 13.35 -16.76
N GLY A 164 18.91 13.48 -15.76
CA GLY A 164 19.75 14.68 -15.59
C GLY A 164 19.00 15.92 -15.08
N LYS A 165 17.79 15.75 -14.58
CA LYS A 165 16.89 16.79 -14.06
C LYS A 165 16.52 16.54 -12.60
N PRO A 166 17.49 16.48 -11.64
CA PRO A 166 17.18 16.17 -10.25
C PRO A 166 16.08 17.11 -9.71
N VAL A 167 15.02 16.55 -9.15
CA VAL A 167 13.79 17.28 -8.75
C VAL A 167 14.11 18.52 -7.93
N ASP A 168 14.98 18.40 -6.91
CA ASP A 168 15.34 19.49 -6.00
C ASP A 168 16.17 20.63 -6.64
N ARG A 169 16.71 20.41 -7.85
CA ARG A 169 17.51 21.40 -8.59
C ARG A 169 16.80 21.91 -9.84
N PHE A 170 15.97 21.05 -10.44
CA PHE A 170 15.29 21.37 -11.68
C PHE A 170 14.00 22.16 -11.44
N PHE A 171 13.30 21.87 -10.34
CA PHE A 171 12.06 22.53 -9.92
C PHE A 171 12.24 23.27 -8.59
N ASN A 172 11.33 24.19 -8.29
CA ASN A 172 10.99 24.56 -6.91
C ASN A 172 9.97 23.53 -6.42
N SER A 173 10.38 22.62 -5.52
CA SER A 173 9.59 21.42 -5.26
C SER A 173 9.16 21.29 -3.78
N PRO A 174 8.08 21.97 -3.38
CA PRO A 174 7.51 21.85 -2.05
C PRO A 174 6.87 20.46 -1.84
N VAL A 175 6.71 20.09 -0.58
CA VAL A 175 5.94 18.92 -0.14
C VAL A 175 4.52 19.36 0.19
N SER A 176 3.52 18.79 -0.50
CA SER A 176 2.10 19.12 -0.34
C SER A 176 1.41 18.40 0.83
N GLY A 177 2.03 17.30 1.33
CA GLY A 177 1.50 16.46 2.38
C GLY A 177 0.69 15.24 1.90
N GLY A 178 0.09 15.28 0.69
CA GLY A 178 -0.69 14.17 0.16
C GLY A 178 -1.08 14.32 -1.30
N HIS A 179 -1.64 13.27 -1.88
CA HIS A 179 -2.00 13.26 -3.30
C HIS A 179 -3.20 14.18 -3.60
N THR A 180 -4.21 14.18 -2.76
CA THR A 180 -5.37 15.08 -2.92
C THR A 180 -4.93 16.54 -2.89
N GLN A 181 -4.07 16.92 -1.93
CA GLN A 181 -3.52 18.28 -1.80
C GLN A 181 -2.69 18.68 -3.02
N SER A 182 -1.88 17.76 -3.55
CA SER A 182 -1.12 17.97 -4.78
C SER A 182 -2.02 18.31 -5.97
N VAL A 183 -3.04 17.49 -6.23
CA VAL A 183 -3.95 17.69 -7.36
C VAL A 183 -4.78 18.98 -7.20
N LEU A 184 -5.34 19.21 -6.02
CA LEU A 184 -6.10 20.45 -5.73
C LEU A 184 -5.22 21.71 -5.86
N GLY A 185 -3.96 21.61 -5.42
CA GLY A 185 -2.99 22.70 -5.58
C GLY A 185 -2.70 23.04 -7.03
N VAL A 186 -2.70 22.07 -7.94
CA VAL A 186 -2.61 22.30 -9.38
C VAL A 186 -3.89 22.95 -9.90
N LEU A 187 -5.06 22.45 -9.52
CA LEU A 187 -6.35 22.98 -9.99
C LEU A 187 -6.57 24.43 -9.59
N ASN A 188 -6.18 24.83 -8.38
CA ASN A 188 -6.35 26.21 -7.88
C ASN A 188 -5.16 27.13 -8.17
N GLY A 189 -4.10 26.63 -8.87
CA GLY A 189 -2.95 27.42 -9.28
C GLY A 189 -1.91 27.66 -8.18
N THR A 190 -1.98 26.98 -7.04
CA THR A 190 -0.93 27.02 -6.00
C THR A 190 0.37 26.40 -6.50
N TYR A 191 0.26 25.35 -7.33
CA TYR A 191 1.36 24.64 -7.98
C TYR A 191 1.21 24.71 -9.50
N ASP A 192 2.29 24.91 -10.22
CA ASP A 192 2.34 24.81 -11.68
C ASP A 192 2.10 23.37 -12.15
N ALA A 193 2.63 22.41 -11.37
CA ALA A 193 2.50 20.97 -11.61
C ALA A 193 2.58 20.19 -10.28
N ALA A 194 2.21 18.92 -10.33
CA ALA A 194 2.36 18.04 -9.17
C ALA A 194 2.54 16.58 -9.57
N PHE A 195 3.30 15.83 -8.76
CA PHE A 195 3.38 14.39 -8.86
C PHE A 195 2.19 13.74 -8.15
N THR A 196 1.59 12.76 -8.83
CA THR A 196 0.52 11.92 -8.29
C THR A 196 0.56 10.53 -8.93
N TRP A 197 -0.54 9.79 -8.96
CA TRP A 197 -0.58 8.44 -9.52
C TRP A 197 -1.90 8.09 -10.18
N THR A 198 -1.81 7.23 -11.17
CA THR A 198 -2.93 6.64 -11.89
C THR A 198 -2.49 5.34 -12.56
N THR A 199 -3.41 4.67 -13.25
CA THR A 199 -3.12 3.64 -14.24
C THR A 199 -3.49 4.15 -15.63
N ARG A 200 -3.01 3.50 -16.68
CA ARG A 200 -3.41 3.84 -18.05
C ARG A 200 -4.93 3.79 -18.19
N GLY A 201 -5.50 4.86 -18.75
CA GLY A 201 -6.94 5.04 -18.86
C GLY A 201 -7.66 5.44 -17.56
N ASP A 202 -6.92 5.85 -16.54
CA ASP A 202 -7.42 6.42 -15.28
C ASP A 202 -8.49 5.55 -14.57
N GLY A 203 -8.40 4.23 -14.71
CA GLY A 203 -9.35 3.29 -14.08
C GLY A 203 -9.08 3.05 -12.59
N TYR A 204 -7.88 3.36 -12.12
CA TYR A 204 -7.37 3.07 -10.78
C TYR A 204 -6.41 4.18 -10.34
N GLY A 205 -6.40 4.54 -9.07
CA GLY A 205 -5.46 5.51 -8.50
C GLY A 205 -6.08 6.82 -8.05
N GLN A 206 -5.23 7.78 -7.69
CA GLN A 206 -5.69 9.05 -7.13
C GLN A 206 -6.55 9.86 -8.09
N ILE A 207 -6.17 9.90 -9.37
CA ILE A 207 -6.95 10.62 -10.39
C ILE A 207 -8.37 10.02 -10.45
N ARG A 208 -8.50 8.70 -10.53
CA ARG A 208 -9.79 8.01 -10.53
C ARG A 208 -10.59 8.29 -9.26
N THR A 209 -9.98 8.15 -8.10
CA THR A 209 -10.61 8.41 -6.81
C THR A 209 -11.19 9.84 -6.74
N MET A 210 -10.46 10.84 -7.22
CA MET A 210 -10.93 12.22 -7.21
C MET A 210 -12.05 12.48 -8.23
N ILE A 211 -12.03 11.79 -9.37
CA ILE A 211 -13.12 11.84 -10.35
C ILE A 211 -14.40 11.23 -9.75
N ASP A 212 -14.31 10.05 -9.15
CA ASP A 212 -15.45 9.35 -8.52
C ASP A 212 -16.08 10.16 -7.38
N LYS A 213 -15.26 10.96 -6.68
CA LYS A 213 -15.71 11.87 -5.61
C LYS A 213 -16.19 13.24 -6.12
N GLY A 214 -16.20 13.48 -7.42
CA GLY A 214 -16.58 14.76 -8.01
C GLY A 214 -15.62 15.92 -7.71
N MET A 215 -14.41 15.63 -7.25
CA MET A 215 -13.38 16.63 -6.90
C MET A 215 -12.51 17.02 -8.10
N LEU A 216 -12.55 16.24 -9.18
CA LEU A 216 -11.78 16.43 -10.40
C LEU A 216 -12.61 15.99 -11.60
N ARG A 217 -12.62 16.80 -12.67
CA ARG A 217 -12.98 16.35 -14.01
C ARG A 217 -11.71 16.05 -14.80
N ARG A 218 -11.71 14.97 -15.57
CA ARG A 218 -10.52 14.52 -16.31
C ARG A 218 -9.97 15.58 -17.28
N ASP A 219 -10.84 16.40 -17.84
CA ASP A 219 -10.52 17.46 -18.77
C ASP A 219 -9.81 18.68 -18.13
N GLN A 220 -9.75 18.76 -16.81
CA GLN A 220 -9.10 19.85 -16.09
C GLN A 220 -7.58 19.69 -15.96
N ILE A 221 -7.07 18.48 -16.20
CA ILE A 221 -5.63 18.18 -16.06
C ILE A 221 -5.08 17.52 -17.34
N ARG A 222 -3.78 17.69 -17.54
CA ARG A 222 -2.98 17.01 -18.53
C ARG A 222 -1.81 16.31 -17.86
N VAL A 223 -1.57 15.04 -18.23
CA VAL A 223 -0.37 14.29 -17.84
C VAL A 223 0.73 14.63 -18.85
N ILE A 224 1.88 15.08 -18.37
CA ILE A 224 3.04 15.45 -19.22
C ILE A 224 4.26 14.57 -18.97
N TRP A 225 4.21 13.69 -17.99
CA TRP A 225 5.19 12.64 -17.76
C TRP A 225 4.52 11.47 -17.01
N GLU A 226 4.93 10.26 -17.35
CA GLU A 226 4.49 9.02 -16.75
C GLU A 226 5.68 8.08 -16.55
N SER A 227 5.77 7.43 -15.39
CA SER A 227 6.80 6.43 -15.10
C SER A 227 6.47 5.09 -15.76
N ASP A 228 7.45 4.18 -15.78
CA ASP A 228 7.18 2.77 -15.90
C ASP A 228 6.29 2.28 -14.75
N LEU A 229 5.74 1.05 -14.91
CA LEU A 229 4.89 0.44 -13.90
C LEU A 229 5.68 0.23 -12.60
N VAL A 230 5.16 0.75 -11.50
CA VAL A 230 5.71 0.58 -10.16
C VAL A 230 4.85 -0.39 -9.35
N PRO A 231 5.42 -1.13 -8.38
CA PRO A 231 4.66 -2.12 -7.61
C PRO A 231 3.45 -1.52 -6.89
N ALA A 232 2.31 -2.23 -6.94
CA ALA A 232 1.06 -1.84 -6.29
C ALA A 232 1.24 -1.65 -4.77
N PRO A 233 0.46 -0.72 -4.15
CA PRO A 233 0.45 -0.55 -2.71
C PRO A 233 0.05 -1.84 -1.99
N PRO A 234 0.86 -2.37 -1.07
CA PRO A 234 0.53 -3.61 -0.36
C PRO A 234 -0.34 -3.38 0.88
N VAL A 235 -1.10 -4.40 1.26
CA VAL A 235 -1.46 -4.61 2.66
C VAL A 235 -0.28 -5.28 3.34
N ILE A 236 0.16 -4.72 4.46
CA ILE A 236 1.32 -5.17 5.23
C ILE A 236 0.91 -5.62 6.63
N VAL A 237 1.69 -6.55 7.17
CA VAL A 237 1.54 -7.05 8.55
C VAL A 237 2.90 -7.08 9.26
N HIS A 238 2.90 -7.24 10.58
CA HIS A 238 4.13 -7.54 11.32
C HIS A 238 4.54 -9.00 11.09
N ARG A 239 5.83 -9.28 10.89
CA ARG A 239 6.36 -10.64 10.63
C ARG A 239 5.99 -11.67 11.71
N ASP A 240 5.93 -11.23 12.97
CA ASP A 240 5.61 -12.10 14.10
C ASP A 240 4.10 -12.39 14.24
N MET A 241 3.26 -11.87 13.35
CA MET A 241 1.84 -12.20 13.36
C MET A 241 1.66 -13.71 13.20
N PRO A 242 0.76 -14.37 13.96
CA PRO A 242 0.47 -15.79 13.80
C PRO A 242 0.15 -16.15 12.35
N ALA A 243 0.65 -17.31 11.90
CA ALA A 243 0.50 -17.73 10.52
C ALA A 243 -0.97 -17.93 10.10
N ASP A 244 -1.79 -18.44 11.00
CA ASP A 244 -3.23 -18.63 10.80
C ASP A 244 -3.99 -17.30 10.66
N LEU A 245 -3.62 -16.27 11.43
CA LEU A 245 -4.17 -14.92 11.27
C LEU A 245 -3.73 -14.30 9.94
N LYS A 246 -2.43 -14.43 9.56
CA LYS A 246 -1.96 -13.97 8.25
C LYS A 246 -2.75 -14.59 7.12
N GLU A 247 -2.91 -15.91 7.16
CA GLU A 247 -3.66 -16.64 6.12
C GLU A 247 -5.11 -16.19 6.06
N THR A 248 -5.75 -16.02 7.23
CA THR A 248 -7.12 -15.48 7.32
C THR A 248 -7.23 -14.09 6.66
N LEU A 249 -6.27 -13.19 6.90
CA LEU A 249 -6.26 -11.88 6.27
C LEU A 249 -6.04 -11.97 4.75
N ILE A 250 -5.13 -12.84 4.29
CA ILE A 250 -4.90 -13.06 2.86
C ILE A 250 -6.17 -13.55 2.19
N GLU A 251 -6.81 -14.60 2.72
CA GLU A 251 -8.06 -15.15 2.20
C GLU A 251 -9.19 -14.10 2.20
N PHE A 252 -9.29 -13.30 3.25
CA PHE A 252 -10.26 -12.20 3.34
C PHE A 252 -10.10 -11.22 2.17
N PHE A 253 -8.88 -10.73 1.90
CA PHE A 253 -8.65 -9.77 0.81
C PHE A 253 -8.79 -10.41 -0.57
N VAL A 254 -8.25 -11.61 -0.77
CA VAL A 254 -8.35 -12.33 -2.06
C VAL A 254 -9.82 -12.58 -2.45
N ASN A 255 -10.67 -12.89 -1.49
CA ASN A 255 -12.09 -13.12 -1.74
C ASN A 255 -12.93 -11.83 -1.78
N LEU A 256 -12.40 -10.69 -1.34
CA LEU A 256 -13.14 -9.44 -1.18
C LEU A 256 -13.81 -8.98 -2.47
N HIS A 257 -13.14 -9.07 -3.61
CA HIS A 257 -13.71 -8.64 -4.90
C HIS A 257 -14.90 -9.49 -5.33
N ARG A 258 -14.85 -10.80 -5.09
CA ARG A 258 -15.98 -11.71 -5.38
C ARG A 258 -17.15 -11.44 -4.46
N ASP A 259 -16.88 -11.26 -3.16
CA ASP A 259 -17.91 -11.16 -2.13
C ASP A 259 -18.55 -9.75 -2.05
N ARG A 260 -17.73 -8.71 -2.23
CA ARG A 260 -18.11 -7.29 -2.13
C ARG A 260 -17.22 -6.44 -3.07
N PRO A 261 -17.53 -6.43 -4.38
CA PRO A 261 -16.75 -5.68 -5.36
C PRO A 261 -16.72 -4.16 -5.09
N ASP A 262 -17.77 -3.63 -4.47
CA ASP A 262 -17.84 -2.23 -4.03
C ASP A 262 -16.76 -1.90 -2.97
N LEU A 263 -16.61 -2.77 -1.98
CA LEU A 263 -15.60 -2.60 -0.93
C LEU A 263 -14.18 -2.87 -1.45
N ALA A 264 -14.02 -3.83 -2.37
CA ALA A 264 -12.74 -4.07 -3.03
C ALA A 264 -12.29 -2.82 -3.79
N ARG A 265 -13.21 -2.16 -4.52
CA ARG A 265 -12.97 -0.89 -5.22
C ARG A 265 -12.56 0.23 -4.25
N ALA A 266 -13.22 0.35 -3.10
CA ALA A 266 -12.89 1.36 -2.10
C ALA A 266 -11.47 1.18 -1.55
N VAL A 267 -11.10 -0.06 -1.16
CA VAL A 267 -9.77 -0.39 -0.63
C VAL A 267 -8.68 -0.26 -1.70
N ALA A 268 -8.98 -0.61 -2.95
CA ALA A 268 -8.04 -0.52 -4.06
C ALA A 268 -7.87 0.91 -4.61
N HIS A 269 -8.72 1.86 -4.23
CA HIS A 269 -8.78 3.22 -4.79
C HIS A 269 -9.12 3.24 -6.30
N GLY A 270 -10.05 2.39 -6.74
CA GLY A 270 -10.53 2.37 -8.11
C GLY A 270 -10.92 0.97 -8.61
N GLU A 271 -11.09 0.85 -9.92
CA GLU A 271 -11.48 -0.41 -10.56
C GLU A 271 -10.38 -1.46 -10.41
N THR A 272 -10.76 -2.63 -9.93
CA THR A 272 -9.80 -3.71 -9.60
C THR A 272 -10.37 -5.06 -10.05
N GLN A 273 -9.48 -5.97 -10.46
CA GLN A 273 -9.80 -7.40 -10.62
C GLN A 273 -9.69 -8.18 -9.30
N GLY A 274 -9.43 -7.48 -8.18
CA GLY A 274 -9.30 -8.08 -6.86
C GLY A 274 -7.90 -7.99 -6.30
N PHE A 275 -7.66 -8.76 -5.25
CA PHE A 275 -6.38 -8.80 -4.55
C PHE A 275 -5.69 -10.13 -4.79
N VAL A 276 -4.37 -10.08 -4.90
CA VAL A 276 -3.51 -11.27 -5.02
C VAL A 276 -2.49 -11.31 -3.90
N ARG A 277 -2.08 -12.52 -3.53
CA ARG A 277 -0.98 -12.73 -2.58
C ARG A 277 0.30 -12.15 -3.17
N VAL A 278 1.05 -11.45 -2.33
CA VAL A 278 2.38 -10.91 -2.65
C VAL A 278 3.35 -11.17 -1.51
N ASP A 279 4.63 -11.05 -1.81
CA ASP A 279 5.72 -11.12 -0.85
C ASP A 279 6.78 -10.05 -1.16
N LEU A 280 7.86 -10.02 -0.40
CA LEU A 280 8.95 -9.04 -0.55
C LEU A 280 9.62 -9.08 -1.92
N THR A 281 9.58 -10.21 -2.66
CA THR A 281 10.22 -10.33 -3.98
C THR A 281 9.61 -9.36 -4.99
N LYS A 282 8.31 -9.06 -4.86
CA LYS A 282 7.62 -8.08 -5.71
C LYS A 282 8.07 -6.62 -5.46
N TYR A 283 8.78 -6.37 -4.37
CA TYR A 283 9.17 -5.03 -3.90
C TYR A 283 10.68 -4.81 -3.85
N GLU A 284 11.49 -5.74 -4.35
CA GLU A 284 12.97 -5.65 -4.30
C GLU A 284 13.50 -4.36 -4.94
N SER A 285 12.96 -3.96 -6.10
CA SER A 285 13.33 -2.72 -6.77
C SER A 285 13.02 -1.49 -5.93
N THR A 286 11.89 -1.47 -5.23
CA THR A 286 11.50 -0.38 -4.32
C THR A 286 12.41 -0.35 -3.08
N ILE A 287 12.72 -1.51 -2.51
CA ILE A 287 13.63 -1.64 -1.36
C ILE A 287 15.02 -1.12 -1.73
N GLU A 288 15.54 -1.50 -2.89
CA GLU A 288 16.84 -1.03 -3.38
C GLU A 288 16.82 0.50 -3.63
N SER A 289 15.79 1.01 -4.26
CA SER A 289 15.60 2.45 -4.50
C SER A 289 15.60 3.25 -3.18
N ARG A 290 14.90 2.74 -2.15
CA ARG A 290 14.88 3.36 -0.82
C ARG A 290 16.24 3.29 -0.13
N ARG A 291 16.96 2.17 -0.28
CA ARG A 291 18.34 2.02 0.23
C ARG A 291 19.27 3.05 -0.40
N MET A 292 19.24 3.15 -1.73
CA MET A 292 20.06 4.12 -2.46
C MET A 292 19.81 5.56 -2.03
N LEU A 293 18.53 5.95 -1.90
CA LEU A 293 18.15 7.29 -1.44
C LEU A 293 18.60 7.56 0.00
N ARG A 294 18.45 6.61 0.91
CA ARG A 294 18.92 6.70 2.30
C ARG A 294 20.44 6.88 2.36
N ASP A 295 21.17 6.07 1.59
CA ASP A 295 22.63 6.07 1.59
C ASP A 295 23.21 7.34 0.92
N ALA A 296 22.51 7.89 -0.09
CA ALA A 296 22.85 9.19 -0.68
C ALA A 296 22.69 10.33 0.34
N ARG A 297 21.60 10.36 1.09
CA ARG A 297 21.38 11.36 2.16
C ARG A 297 22.45 11.31 3.25
N ARG A 298 22.91 10.11 3.65
CA ARG A 298 23.97 9.93 4.66
C ARG A 298 25.35 10.40 4.17
N ARG A 299 25.59 10.42 2.85
CA ARG A 299 26.87 10.86 2.24
C ARG A 299 26.89 12.35 1.92
N GLY A 300 25.74 12.99 1.80
CA GLY A 300 25.62 14.41 1.44
C GLY A 300 25.34 15.36 2.61
N GLY A 301 25.20 14.84 3.82
CA GLY A 301 25.19 15.57 5.09
C GLY A 301 26.49 15.34 5.85
#